data_78839ebcdfd66e23395e1f43cb747722
#
_entry.id   78839ebcdfd66e23395e1f43cb747722
#
_cell.length_a   1.000
_cell.length_b   1.000
_cell.length_c   1.000
_cell.angle_alpha   90.00
_cell.angle_beta   90.00
_cell.angle_gamma   90.00
#
_symmetry.space_group_name_H-M   'P 1'
#
loop_
_entity.id
_entity.type
_entity.pdbx_description
1 polymer ?
#
loop_
_entity_poly.entity_id
_entity_poly.type
_entity_poly.pdbx_seq_one_letter_code
_entity_poly.pdbx_strand_id
1 'polypeptide(L)'
;MFVSEDLTVNEKNHLVIGKNDTVELAKEFGTPLYVLDEDLIRKNCRVYKNAMDKYYGGNGLVLYANKAFCSLFTCRLVKEEGLGIDVVSGGELYTAIKADFPMDKVYFHGNNKTADEIELAVKNKVGNIIVDNIYELEALNETAKKYGVVQNIMFRIKPGVDAHTHSFIQTGQIDSKFGVAPVSYTHLTLPTIA
;
A
#
# COMPACT_ATOMS: atom_id res chain seq x y z
N MET A 1 -30.52 -0.18 -8.88
CA MET A 1 -29.18 0.10 -9.44
C MET A 1 -28.16 -0.60 -8.56
N PHE A 2 -27.32 -1.48 -9.09
CA PHE A 2 -26.26 -2.14 -8.31
C PHE A 2 -25.14 -1.15 -7.96
N VAL A 3 -24.43 -1.42 -6.87
CA VAL A 3 -23.31 -0.59 -6.41
C VAL A 3 -22.04 -0.75 -7.24
N SER A 4 -21.99 -1.77 -8.08
CA SER A 4 -20.87 -2.06 -8.97
C SER A 4 -21.36 -2.48 -10.35
N GLU A 5 -20.58 -2.19 -11.40
CA GLU A 5 -20.91 -2.48 -12.80
C GLU A 5 -20.74 -3.97 -13.18
N ASP A 6 -20.03 -4.73 -12.36
CA ASP A 6 -19.82 -6.18 -12.50
C ASP A 6 -20.98 -7.01 -11.92
N LEU A 7 -21.93 -6.37 -11.24
CA LEU A 7 -23.09 -7.02 -10.65
C LEU A 7 -24.27 -6.99 -11.64
N THR A 8 -24.79 -8.16 -11.97
CA THR A 8 -25.96 -8.32 -12.84
C THR A 8 -26.91 -9.39 -12.28
N VAL A 9 -28.05 -9.57 -12.93
CA VAL A 9 -28.99 -10.65 -12.63
C VAL A 9 -29.20 -11.48 -13.92
N ASN A 10 -29.09 -12.79 -13.81
CA ASN A 10 -29.30 -13.69 -14.94
C ASN A 10 -30.78 -14.06 -15.15
N GLU A 11 -31.07 -14.88 -16.18
CA GLU A 11 -32.41 -15.33 -16.52
C GLU A 11 -33.09 -16.18 -15.43
N LYS A 12 -32.29 -16.78 -14.53
CA LYS A 12 -32.79 -17.53 -13.36
C LYS A 12 -33.07 -16.62 -12.14
N ASN A 13 -32.99 -15.32 -12.33
CA ASN A 13 -33.09 -14.30 -11.25
C ASN A 13 -32.06 -14.50 -10.14
N HIS A 14 -30.89 -15.03 -10.49
CA HIS A 14 -29.73 -15.12 -9.59
C HIS A 14 -28.79 -13.93 -9.77
N LEU A 15 -28.19 -13.45 -8.67
CA LEU A 15 -27.11 -12.47 -8.72
C LEU A 15 -25.90 -13.08 -9.43
N VAL A 16 -25.30 -12.30 -10.32
CA VAL A 16 -24.06 -12.65 -11.03
C VAL A 16 -23.00 -11.64 -10.66
N ILE A 17 -21.81 -12.11 -10.30
CA ILE A 17 -20.61 -11.31 -10.04
C ILE A 17 -19.63 -11.57 -11.18
N GLY A 18 -19.31 -10.54 -11.96
CA GLY A 18 -18.55 -10.71 -13.19
C GLY A 18 -19.27 -11.63 -14.17
N LYS A 19 -18.81 -12.86 -14.29
CA LYS A 19 -19.41 -13.88 -15.19
C LYS A 19 -20.01 -15.08 -14.44
N ASN A 20 -20.02 -15.05 -13.11
CA ASN A 20 -20.31 -16.21 -12.29
C ASN A 20 -21.62 -16.05 -11.52
N ASP A 21 -22.49 -17.06 -11.62
CA ASP A 21 -23.73 -17.18 -10.87
C ASP A 21 -23.43 -17.47 -9.39
N THR A 22 -23.86 -16.58 -8.49
CA THR A 22 -23.56 -16.70 -7.07
C THR A 22 -24.20 -17.92 -6.40
N VAL A 23 -25.32 -18.41 -6.93
CA VAL A 23 -25.97 -19.63 -6.41
C VAL A 23 -25.16 -20.86 -6.77
N GLU A 24 -24.60 -20.92 -7.98
CA GLU A 24 -23.74 -22.03 -8.40
C GLU A 24 -22.41 -21.99 -7.64
N LEU A 25 -21.81 -20.80 -7.44
CA LEU A 25 -20.61 -20.64 -6.60
C LEU A 25 -20.86 -21.14 -5.16
N ALA A 26 -22.00 -20.77 -4.57
CA ALA A 26 -22.35 -21.22 -3.23
C ALA A 26 -22.55 -22.74 -3.13
N LYS A 27 -23.07 -23.40 -4.17
CA LYS A 27 -23.19 -24.86 -4.23
C LYS A 27 -21.84 -25.55 -4.34
N GLU A 28 -20.92 -24.97 -5.13
CA GLU A 28 -19.60 -25.56 -5.39
C GLU A 28 -18.65 -25.36 -4.21
N PHE A 29 -18.58 -24.15 -3.65
CA PHE A 29 -17.60 -23.76 -2.63
C PHE A 29 -18.17 -23.63 -1.22
N GLY A 30 -19.49 -23.67 -1.07
CA GLY A 30 -20.17 -23.46 0.22
C GLY A 30 -20.30 -21.97 0.58
N THR A 31 -20.83 -21.73 1.79
CA THR A 31 -20.99 -20.39 2.37
C THR A 31 -20.55 -20.40 3.82
N PRO A 32 -20.02 -19.29 4.39
CA PRO A 32 -19.81 -17.98 3.76
C PRO A 32 -18.66 -18.01 2.73
N LEU A 33 -18.75 -17.19 1.68
CA LEU A 33 -17.78 -17.15 0.58
C LEU A 33 -17.47 -15.70 0.20
N TYR A 34 -16.17 -15.35 0.13
CA TYR A 34 -15.70 -14.12 -0.50
C TYR A 34 -15.45 -14.36 -1.97
N VAL A 35 -16.01 -13.51 -2.83
CA VAL A 35 -15.85 -13.56 -4.28
C VAL A 35 -15.16 -12.29 -4.76
N LEU A 36 -14.05 -12.45 -5.48
CA LEU A 36 -13.29 -11.35 -6.08
C LEU A 36 -13.43 -11.42 -7.61
N ASP A 37 -13.82 -10.31 -8.22
CA ASP A 37 -13.79 -10.17 -9.67
C ASP A 37 -12.41 -9.67 -10.12
N GLU A 38 -11.62 -10.56 -10.69
CA GLU A 38 -10.27 -10.24 -11.17
C GLU A 38 -10.30 -9.22 -12.31
N ASP A 39 -11.24 -9.33 -13.25
CA ASP A 39 -11.36 -8.44 -14.41
C ASP A 39 -11.62 -7.00 -13.93
N LEU A 40 -12.49 -6.83 -12.92
CA LEU A 40 -12.77 -5.51 -12.32
C LEU A 40 -11.58 -4.95 -11.57
N ILE A 41 -10.86 -5.78 -10.80
CA ILE A 41 -9.64 -5.35 -10.08
C ILE A 41 -8.60 -4.85 -11.09
N ARG A 42 -8.32 -5.61 -12.16
CA ARG A 42 -7.40 -5.24 -13.24
C ARG A 42 -7.84 -3.96 -13.94
N LYS A 43 -9.12 -3.83 -14.26
CA LYS A 43 -9.69 -2.62 -14.86
C LYS A 43 -9.41 -1.40 -13.98
N ASN A 44 -9.66 -1.50 -12.68
CA ASN A 44 -9.41 -0.41 -11.73
C ASN A 44 -7.91 -0.04 -11.66
N CYS A 45 -7.01 -1.02 -11.60
CA CYS A 45 -5.58 -0.76 -11.66
C CYS A 45 -5.19 0.05 -12.91
N ARG A 46 -5.73 -0.35 -14.08
CA ARG A 46 -5.46 0.31 -15.36
C ARG A 46 -6.02 1.73 -15.43
N VAL A 47 -7.17 1.99 -14.80
CA VAL A 47 -7.73 3.36 -14.73
C VAL A 47 -6.74 4.33 -14.09
N TYR A 48 -6.19 3.98 -12.94
CA TYR A 48 -5.21 4.82 -12.25
C TYR A 48 -3.89 4.94 -13.01
N LYS A 49 -3.38 3.81 -13.51
CA LYS A 49 -2.14 3.80 -14.29
C LYS A 49 -2.26 4.65 -15.55
N ASN A 50 -3.32 4.47 -16.33
CA ASN A 50 -3.56 5.23 -17.57
C ASN A 50 -3.77 6.72 -17.29
N ALA A 51 -4.39 7.08 -16.16
CA ALA A 51 -4.51 8.48 -15.76
C ALA A 51 -3.13 9.09 -15.45
N MET A 52 -2.26 8.36 -14.77
CA MET A 52 -0.88 8.79 -14.50
C MET A 52 -0.10 8.97 -15.81
N ASP A 53 -0.18 8.01 -16.73
CA ASP A 53 0.48 8.08 -18.03
C ASP A 53 -0.05 9.27 -18.85
N LYS A 54 -1.36 9.48 -18.88
CA LYS A 54 -2.00 10.52 -19.69
C LYS A 54 -1.77 11.93 -19.17
N TYR A 55 -1.88 12.15 -17.86
CA TYR A 55 -1.88 13.50 -17.29
C TYR A 55 -0.56 13.90 -16.64
N TYR A 56 0.31 12.93 -16.31
CA TYR A 56 1.63 13.16 -15.73
C TYR A 56 2.79 12.64 -16.61
N GLY A 57 2.50 12.23 -17.85
CA GLY A 57 3.52 11.73 -18.78
C GLY A 57 4.25 10.49 -18.25
N GLY A 58 3.60 9.69 -17.40
CA GLY A 58 4.20 8.51 -16.78
C GLY A 58 5.16 8.81 -15.61
N ASN A 59 5.33 10.09 -15.23
CA ASN A 59 6.25 10.50 -14.15
C ASN A 59 5.65 10.29 -12.75
N GLY A 60 5.11 9.12 -12.49
CA GLY A 60 4.53 8.75 -11.20
C GLY A 60 4.29 7.26 -11.08
N LEU A 61 4.26 6.77 -9.86
CA LEU A 61 3.96 5.37 -9.54
C LEU A 61 2.69 5.31 -8.72
N VAL A 62 1.70 4.59 -9.22
CA VAL A 62 0.48 4.28 -8.47
C VAL A 62 0.78 3.13 -7.53
N LEU A 63 0.45 3.30 -6.24
CA LEU A 63 0.64 2.29 -5.21
C LEU A 63 -0.71 1.69 -4.81
N TYR A 64 -0.80 0.37 -4.82
CA TYR A 64 -1.92 -0.34 -4.22
C TYR A 64 -1.70 -0.46 -2.70
N ALA A 65 -2.68 -0.05 -1.92
CA ALA A 65 -2.64 -0.15 -0.46
C ALA A 65 -2.95 -1.58 0.00
N ASN A 66 -1.92 -2.35 0.35
CA ASN A 66 -2.03 -3.77 0.71
C ASN A 66 -2.94 -4.02 1.92
N LYS A 67 -3.08 -3.04 2.83
CA LYS A 67 -3.99 -3.11 3.97
C LYS A 67 -5.47 -3.32 3.58
N ALA A 68 -5.86 -3.00 2.34
CA ALA A 68 -7.22 -3.23 1.84
C ALA A 68 -7.49 -4.73 1.67
N PHE A 69 -6.56 -5.44 1.04
CA PHE A 69 -6.58 -6.90 0.92
C PHE A 69 -5.19 -7.41 0.52
N CYS A 70 -4.48 -8.03 1.46
CA CYS A 70 -3.15 -8.57 1.25
C CYS A 70 -3.20 -10.09 1.05
N SER A 71 -2.81 -10.55 -0.13
CA SER A 71 -2.65 -11.96 -0.46
C SER A 71 -1.60 -12.15 -1.53
N LEU A 72 -1.10 -13.38 -1.71
CA LEU A 72 -0.19 -13.70 -2.83
C LEU A 72 -0.84 -13.38 -4.19
N PHE A 73 -2.15 -13.67 -4.32
CA PHE A 73 -2.92 -13.36 -5.52
C PHE A 73 -2.90 -11.86 -5.81
N THR A 74 -3.28 -11.04 -4.83
CA THR A 74 -3.36 -9.58 -5.01
C THR A 74 -2.01 -8.97 -5.34
N CYS A 75 -0.95 -9.38 -4.63
CA CYS A 75 0.41 -8.91 -4.92
C CYS A 75 0.84 -9.26 -6.35
N ARG A 76 0.57 -10.48 -6.82
CA ARG A 76 0.89 -10.90 -8.19
C ARG A 76 0.10 -10.10 -9.24
N LEU A 77 -1.19 -9.94 -9.02
CA LEU A 77 -2.06 -9.16 -9.90
C LEU A 77 -1.58 -7.71 -10.04
N VAL A 78 -1.31 -7.05 -8.92
CA VAL A 78 -0.83 -5.65 -8.88
C VAL A 78 0.52 -5.51 -9.57
N LYS A 79 1.43 -6.49 -9.39
CA LYS A 79 2.71 -6.58 -10.10
C LYS A 79 2.50 -6.68 -11.62
N GLU A 80 1.61 -7.57 -12.07
CA GLU A 80 1.31 -7.78 -13.50
C GLU A 80 0.71 -6.52 -14.15
N GLU A 81 -0.11 -5.77 -13.44
CA GLU A 81 -0.63 -4.48 -13.91
C GLU A 81 0.40 -3.33 -13.83
N GLY A 82 1.60 -3.60 -13.31
CA GLY A 82 2.73 -2.67 -13.32
C GLY A 82 2.69 -1.58 -12.23
N LEU A 83 1.82 -1.71 -11.23
CA LEU A 83 1.75 -0.81 -10.08
C LEU A 83 2.84 -1.14 -9.05
N GLY A 84 3.06 -0.23 -8.08
CA GLY A 84 3.75 -0.53 -6.84
C GLY A 84 2.78 -0.91 -5.72
N ILE A 85 3.29 -1.22 -4.55
CA ILE A 85 2.50 -1.49 -3.36
C ILE A 85 2.95 -0.67 -2.15
N ASP A 86 1.97 -0.34 -1.33
CA ASP A 86 2.14 0.20 0.01
C ASP A 86 1.90 -0.92 1.02
N VAL A 87 2.90 -1.24 1.84
CA VAL A 87 2.84 -2.23 2.91
C VAL A 87 2.98 -1.55 4.27
N VAL A 88 2.27 -2.02 5.28
CA VAL A 88 2.22 -1.38 6.61
C VAL A 88 2.66 -2.30 7.76
N SER A 89 3.06 -3.52 7.45
CA SER A 89 3.55 -4.51 8.42
C SER A 89 4.55 -5.48 7.80
N GLY A 90 5.32 -6.15 8.67
CA GLY A 90 6.22 -7.23 8.24
C GLY A 90 5.49 -8.40 7.57
N GLY A 91 4.25 -8.69 7.98
CA GLY A 91 3.41 -9.72 7.35
C GLY A 91 3.04 -9.39 5.91
N GLU A 92 2.64 -8.13 5.65
CA GLU A 92 2.39 -7.66 4.28
C GLU A 92 3.65 -7.65 3.44
N LEU A 93 4.78 -7.18 3.99
CA LEU A 93 6.07 -7.22 3.31
C LEU A 93 6.50 -8.65 2.99
N TYR A 94 6.35 -9.57 3.94
CA TYR A 94 6.65 -10.99 3.73
C TYR A 94 5.79 -11.60 2.61
N THR A 95 4.50 -11.25 2.56
CA THR A 95 3.59 -11.68 1.50
C THR A 95 4.05 -11.16 0.13
N ALA A 96 4.46 -9.90 0.06
CA ALA A 96 5.01 -9.31 -1.16
C ALA A 96 6.30 -10.03 -1.62
N ILE A 97 7.23 -10.33 -0.69
CA ILE A 97 8.44 -11.09 -0.98
C ILE A 97 8.09 -12.47 -1.54
N LYS A 98 7.14 -13.19 -0.92
CA LYS A 98 6.68 -14.51 -1.38
C LYS A 98 5.93 -14.49 -2.71
N ALA A 99 5.37 -13.34 -3.09
CA ALA A 99 4.76 -13.12 -4.39
C ALA A 99 5.77 -12.73 -5.48
N ASP A 100 7.07 -12.69 -5.18
CA ASP A 100 8.15 -12.19 -6.05
C ASP A 100 7.85 -10.76 -6.56
N PHE A 101 7.30 -9.91 -5.68
CA PHE A 101 7.02 -8.52 -6.02
C PHE A 101 8.35 -7.75 -6.20
N PRO A 102 8.48 -6.84 -7.19
CA PRO A 102 9.67 -6.02 -7.36
C PRO A 102 9.85 -5.08 -6.16
N MET A 103 10.87 -5.32 -5.34
CA MET A 103 11.08 -4.63 -4.08
C MET A 103 11.37 -3.13 -4.23
N ASP A 104 11.91 -2.70 -5.35
CA ASP A 104 12.09 -1.29 -5.72
C ASP A 104 10.77 -0.52 -5.84
N LYS A 105 9.66 -1.22 -6.05
CA LYS A 105 8.31 -0.65 -6.11
C LYS A 105 7.50 -0.84 -4.82
N VAL A 106 8.13 -1.27 -3.75
CA VAL A 106 7.52 -1.40 -2.42
C VAL A 106 7.79 -0.14 -1.60
N TYR A 107 6.75 0.39 -0.98
CA TYR A 107 6.78 1.51 -0.04
C TYR A 107 6.32 1.00 1.31
N PHE A 108 7.21 1.05 2.32
CA PHE A 108 6.92 0.50 3.64
C PHE A 108 6.51 1.62 4.61
N HIS A 109 5.23 1.74 4.85
CA HIS A 109 4.59 2.62 5.82
C HIS A 109 4.48 1.96 7.22
N GLY A 110 3.82 2.65 8.14
CA GLY A 110 3.57 2.21 9.52
C GLY A 110 4.23 3.12 10.52
N ASN A 111 3.56 3.35 11.66
CA ASN A 111 4.01 4.27 12.69
C ASN A 111 4.76 3.59 13.85
N ASN A 112 4.92 2.29 13.80
CA ASN A 112 5.61 1.50 14.83
C ASN A 112 6.26 0.25 14.21
N LYS A 113 7.19 0.49 13.26
CA LYS A 113 7.97 -0.60 12.68
C LYS A 113 8.92 -1.17 13.73
N THR A 114 8.89 -2.48 13.91
CA THR A 114 9.80 -3.18 14.82
C THR A 114 11.21 -3.30 14.22
N ALA A 115 12.19 -3.61 15.05
CA ALA A 115 13.56 -3.83 14.58
C ALA A 115 13.63 -4.96 13.54
N ASP A 116 12.88 -6.05 13.74
CA ASP A 116 12.83 -7.18 12.82
C ASP A 116 12.19 -6.80 11.47
N GLU A 117 11.17 -5.94 11.48
CA GLU A 117 10.52 -5.43 10.27
C GLU A 117 11.44 -4.49 9.48
N ILE A 118 12.17 -3.61 10.17
CA ILE A 118 13.20 -2.76 9.57
C ILE A 118 14.31 -3.62 8.96
N GLU A 119 14.80 -4.61 9.69
CA GLU A 119 15.82 -5.54 9.20
C GLU A 119 15.34 -6.32 7.98
N LEU A 120 14.10 -6.83 8.01
CA LEU A 120 13.48 -7.52 6.87
C LEU A 120 13.43 -6.63 5.62
N ALA A 121 13.02 -5.36 5.80
CA ALA A 121 12.93 -4.40 4.72
C ALA A 121 14.30 -4.09 4.10
N VAL A 122 15.30 -3.79 4.93
CA VAL A 122 16.66 -3.47 4.48
C VAL A 122 17.32 -4.67 3.78
N LYS A 123 17.20 -5.87 4.33
CA LYS A 123 17.73 -7.11 3.72
C LYS A 123 17.13 -7.38 2.34
N ASN A 124 15.86 -7.10 2.17
CA ASN A 124 15.15 -7.34 0.89
C ASN A 124 15.21 -6.13 -0.05
N LYS A 125 15.94 -5.07 0.31
CA LYS A 125 16.14 -3.88 -0.51
C LYS A 125 14.83 -3.22 -0.93
N VAL A 126 13.92 -3.02 0.04
CA VAL A 126 12.67 -2.29 -0.16
C VAL A 126 12.96 -0.91 -0.75
N GLY A 127 12.22 -0.52 -1.79
CA GLY A 127 12.49 0.68 -2.55
C GLY A 127 12.46 1.94 -1.73
N ASN A 128 11.42 2.11 -0.89
CA ASN A 128 11.30 3.25 0.00
C ASN A 128 10.74 2.85 1.36
N ILE A 129 11.34 3.37 2.44
CA ILE A 129 10.80 3.26 3.79
C ILE A 129 10.26 4.63 4.20
N ILE A 130 8.97 4.67 4.57
CA ILE A 130 8.31 5.90 5.01
C ILE A 130 8.53 6.05 6.50
N VAL A 131 9.45 6.89 6.86
CA VAL A 131 9.86 7.15 8.26
C VAL A 131 8.81 7.98 8.96
N ASP A 132 8.31 7.48 10.07
CA ASP A 132 7.21 8.10 10.83
C ASP A 132 7.72 8.92 12.03
N ASN A 133 8.91 8.63 12.53
CA ASN A 133 9.53 9.34 13.66
C ASN A 133 11.05 9.22 13.66
N ILE A 134 11.70 10.00 14.54
CA ILE A 134 13.16 10.09 14.61
C ILE A 134 13.82 8.81 15.15
N TYR A 135 13.21 8.14 16.11
CA TYR A 135 13.74 6.88 16.65
C TYR A 135 13.78 5.79 15.57
N GLU A 136 12.77 5.76 14.72
CA GLU A 136 12.76 4.87 13.56
C GLU A 136 13.88 5.21 12.58
N LEU A 137 14.14 6.50 12.32
CA LEU A 137 15.24 6.94 11.45
C LEU A 137 16.59 6.45 11.98
N GLU A 138 16.84 6.59 13.27
CA GLU A 138 18.08 6.16 13.91
C GLU A 138 18.25 4.63 13.81
N ALA A 139 17.21 3.87 14.15
CA ALA A 139 17.21 2.41 14.05
C ALA A 139 17.43 1.93 12.60
N LEU A 140 16.80 2.60 11.63
CA LEU A 140 16.96 2.31 10.21
C LEU A 140 18.39 2.61 9.74
N ASN A 141 18.97 3.74 10.15
CA ASN A 141 20.34 4.12 9.82
C ASN A 141 21.35 3.10 10.34
N GLU A 142 21.22 2.68 11.61
CA GLU A 142 22.09 1.65 12.18
C GLU A 142 21.94 0.30 11.46
N THR A 143 20.70 -0.07 11.08
CA THR A 143 20.46 -1.28 10.32
C THR A 143 21.06 -1.19 8.92
N ALA A 144 20.89 -0.08 8.22
CA ALA A 144 21.49 0.14 6.90
C ALA A 144 23.01 0.07 6.93
N LYS A 145 23.66 0.68 7.95
CA LYS A 145 25.11 0.56 8.19
C LYS A 145 25.52 -0.89 8.41
N LYS A 146 24.80 -1.63 9.27
CA LYS A 146 25.08 -3.05 9.57
C LYS A 146 25.12 -3.90 8.29
N TYR A 147 24.24 -3.61 7.31
CA TYR A 147 24.17 -4.33 6.04
C TYR A 147 24.96 -3.67 4.91
N GLY A 148 25.62 -2.54 5.13
CA GLY A 148 26.42 -1.85 4.12
C GLY A 148 25.60 -1.35 2.93
N VAL A 149 24.34 -0.95 3.17
CA VAL A 149 23.42 -0.48 2.12
C VAL A 149 23.03 0.98 2.33
N VAL A 150 22.70 1.66 1.24
CA VAL A 150 22.03 2.95 1.26
C VAL A 150 20.54 2.70 1.07
N GLN A 151 19.74 3.08 2.06
CA GLN A 151 18.29 2.91 2.03
C GLN A 151 17.60 4.23 1.69
N ASN A 152 16.77 4.22 0.63
CA ASN A 152 15.92 5.37 0.32
C ASN A 152 14.81 5.51 1.37
N ILE A 153 14.58 6.73 1.79
CA ILE A 153 13.53 7.07 2.75
C ILE A 153 12.67 8.22 2.27
N MET A 154 11.47 8.31 2.82
CA MET A 154 10.61 9.49 2.77
C MET A 154 10.11 9.78 4.19
N PHE A 155 10.00 11.04 4.56
CA PHE A 155 9.38 11.39 5.85
C PHE A 155 7.87 11.52 5.70
N ARG A 156 7.14 10.91 6.63
CA ARG A 156 5.73 11.20 6.80
C ARG A 156 5.58 12.50 7.59
N ILE A 157 5.08 13.53 6.93
CA ILE A 157 4.85 14.83 7.54
C ILE A 157 3.38 14.96 7.96
N LYS A 158 3.14 15.45 9.18
CA LYS A 158 1.81 15.86 9.63
C LYS A 158 1.66 17.38 9.43
N PRO A 159 0.86 17.81 8.44
CA PRO A 159 0.87 19.21 8.01
C PRO A 159 0.11 20.16 8.95
N GLY A 160 -0.63 19.63 9.93
CA GLY A 160 -1.44 20.45 10.84
C GLY A 160 -2.72 21.02 10.19
N VAL A 161 -3.21 20.39 9.12
CA VAL A 161 -4.44 20.84 8.43
C VAL A 161 -5.63 19.97 8.81
N ASP A 162 -6.82 20.61 8.84
CA ASP A 162 -8.08 19.87 8.96
C ASP A 162 -8.50 19.36 7.57
N ALA A 163 -8.53 18.04 7.44
CA ALA A 163 -8.86 17.38 6.19
C ALA A 163 -10.37 17.19 5.95
N HIS A 164 -11.24 17.77 6.82
CA HIS A 164 -12.70 17.60 6.77
C HIS A 164 -13.17 16.14 6.66
N THR A 165 -12.40 15.23 7.26
CA THR A 165 -12.73 13.80 7.34
C THR A 165 -13.43 13.48 8.66
N HIS A 166 -14.03 12.29 8.77
CA HIS A 166 -14.65 11.85 10.02
C HIS A 166 -13.63 11.92 11.17
N SER A 167 -14.06 12.40 12.36
CA SER A 167 -13.20 12.66 13.53
C SER A 167 -12.32 11.48 13.94
N PHE A 168 -12.79 10.23 13.75
CA PHE A 168 -12.04 9.01 14.07
C PHE A 168 -10.96 8.63 13.07
N ILE A 169 -10.90 9.26 11.90
CA ILE A 169 -9.91 8.94 10.85
C ILE A 169 -9.02 10.12 10.46
N GLN A 170 -9.04 11.20 11.25
CA GLN A 170 -8.18 12.36 11.02
C GLN A 170 -6.72 12.03 11.33
N THR A 171 -5.84 12.20 10.35
CA THR A 171 -4.39 11.91 10.46
C THR A 171 -3.51 13.14 10.23
N GLY A 172 -4.07 14.24 9.75
CA GLY A 172 -3.34 15.48 9.41
C GLY A 172 -3.14 16.44 10.57
N GLN A 173 -3.79 16.23 11.71
CA GLN A 173 -3.69 17.11 12.88
C GLN A 173 -2.33 16.99 13.58
N ILE A 174 -1.87 18.07 14.23
CA ILE A 174 -0.60 18.11 14.96
C ILE A 174 -0.55 17.07 16.08
N ASP A 175 -1.67 16.80 16.73
CA ASP A 175 -1.80 15.79 17.80
C ASP A 175 -1.99 14.36 17.29
N SER A 176 -1.95 14.15 15.97
CA SER A 176 -1.99 12.81 15.38
C SER A 176 -0.78 12.00 15.81
N LYS A 177 -0.98 10.69 16.05
CA LYS A 177 0.10 9.74 16.35
C LYS A 177 1.05 9.50 15.18
N PHE A 178 0.69 9.95 13.95
CA PHE A 178 1.41 9.66 12.72
C PHE A 178 2.30 10.83 12.31
N GLY A 179 3.52 10.51 11.86
CA GLY A 179 4.42 11.43 11.20
C GLY A 179 5.10 12.44 12.11
N VAL A 180 6.04 13.17 11.54
CA VAL A 180 6.80 14.25 12.19
C VAL A 180 6.19 15.61 11.91
N ALA A 181 6.30 16.53 12.87
CA ALA A 181 5.88 17.91 12.64
C ALA A 181 6.88 18.63 11.70
N PRO A 182 6.43 19.61 10.89
CA PRO A 182 7.32 20.36 9.98
C PRO A 182 8.54 20.97 10.65
N VAL A 183 8.40 21.49 11.87
CA VAL A 183 9.52 22.03 12.66
C VAL A 183 10.60 20.99 12.92
N SER A 184 10.22 19.78 13.31
CA SER A 184 11.18 18.68 13.57
C SER A 184 11.92 18.27 12.30
N TYR A 185 11.23 18.23 11.16
CA TYR A 185 11.83 17.94 9.86
C TYR A 185 12.86 18.99 9.43
N THR A 186 12.56 20.27 9.64
CA THR A 186 13.48 21.37 9.30
C THR A 186 14.80 21.28 10.08
N HIS A 187 14.74 20.89 11.35
CA HIS A 187 15.93 20.69 12.17
C HIS A 187 16.77 19.47 11.75
N LEU A 188 16.17 18.47 11.13
CA LEU A 188 16.88 17.28 10.63
C LEU A 188 17.61 17.52 9.30
N THR A 189 17.06 18.41 8.45
CA THR A 189 17.59 18.61 7.09
C THR A 189 18.63 19.70 7.00
N LEU A 190 18.62 20.70 7.88
CA LEU A 190 19.56 21.82 7.88
C LEU A 190 21.03 21.44 8.10
N PRO A 191 21.40 20.46 8.94
CA PRO A 191 22.80 20.04 9.10
C PRO A 191 23.33 19.15 7.97
N THR A 192 22.47 18.62 7.10
CA THR A 192 22.85 17.61 6.08
C THR A 192 23.12 18.23 4.70
N ILE A 193 22.96 19.55 4.56
CA ILE A 193 23.18 20.30 3.31
C ILE A 193 24.54 21.06 3.32
N ALA A 194 25.42 20.71 4.24
CA ALA A 194 26.78 21.27 4.29
C ALA A 194 27.79 20.31 3.65
#